data_0ddf73f91593e4db292eeed4d752737c
#
_entry.id   0ddf73f91593e4db292eeed4d752737c
#
_cell.length_a   1.000
_cell.length_b   1.000
_cell.length_c   1.000
_cell.angle_alpha   90.00
_cell.angle_beta   90.00
_cell.angle_gamma   90.00
#
_symmetry.space_group_name_H-M   'P 1'
#
loop_
_entity.id
_entity.type
_entity.pdbx_description
1 polymer ?
#
loop_
_entity_poly.entity_id
_entity_poly.type
_entity_poly.pdbx_seq_one_letter_code
_entity_poly.pdbx_strand_id
1 'polypeptide(L)'
;MSGKDMIGQAQTGTGKTAAFGLPVLERVDGSNRHVQVVILSPTRELAIQVAEELNKMAQYTDITALPIYGGQDINRQFRALKKNPQIIVATPGRLMDHMDRGSIKFEDVKIVVLDEADEMLNMGFVDDINKILGAIPEDHQTLLFSATMPKAIRELAETYLTEPTLIRMKPTQVTMDLIEQYYIEVQDRQKFDVLCRLFDLQAPELAIIFTRTKRRVDEVTEALKKRGYMAEGIHGDLSQQKRDSVIRQFREGTIDILVATDVAARGLDISGVSHVYNYDLPQDPESYTHRVGRTGRAGKAGEAYTFVIPREIEHLHAIERLTKRKIAKRRAPSLGEVLEGQQRI
;
A
#
# COMPACT_ATOMS: atom_id res chain seq x y z
N MET A 1 1.94 -12.80 -25.48
CA MET A 1 0.89 -12.97 -24.47
C MET A 1 -0.25 -13.79 -25.02
N SER A 2 -0.68 -14.84 -24.29
CA SER A 2 -1.66 -15.81 -24.80
C SER A 2 -3.12 -15.31 -24.76
N GLY A 3 -3.40 -14.16 -24.15
CA GLY A 3 -4.78 -13.69 -23.93
C GLY A 3 -5.57 -14.48 -22.86
N LYS A 4 -4.92 -15.41 -22.16
CA LYS A 4 -5.54 -16.20 -21.08
C LYS A 4 -5.62 -15.39 -19.79
N ASP A 5 -6.61 -15.70 -18.99
CA ASP A 5 -6.73 -15.17 -17.64
C ASP A 5 -5.53 -15.58 -16.78
N MET A 6 -5.20 -14.77 -15.79
CA MET A 6 -4.03 -15.01 -14.95
C MET A 6 -4.30 -14.62 -13.49
N ILE A 7 -3.78 -15.44 -12.60
CA ILE A 7 -3.66 -15.09 -11.17
C ILE A 7 -2.18 -14.93 -10.86
N GLY A 8 -1.80 -13.71 -10.49
CA GLY A 8 -0.46 -13.36 -10.03
C GLY A 8 -0.41 -13.24 -8.50
N GLN A 9 0.16 -14.23 -7.82
CA GLN A 9 0.36 -14.14 -6.38
C GLN A 9 1.74 -13.53 -6.10
N ALA A 10 1.75 -12.23 -5.74
CA ALA A 10 2.97 -11.47 -5.50
C ALA A 10 2.73 -10.33 -4.50
N GLN A 11 3.73 -10.05 -3.66
CA GLN A 11 3.71 -8.92 -2.72
C GLN A 11 3.89 -7.58 -3.45
N THR A 12 3.61 -6.46 -2.75
CA THR A 12 3.93 -5.10 -3.24
C THR A 12 5.44 -4.93 -3.45
N GLY A 13 5.82 -4.11 -4.45
CA GLY A 13 7.23 -3.83 -4.73
C GLY A 13 7.97 -4.91 -5.52
N THR A 14 7.28 -5.90 -6.07
CA THR A 14 7.85 -6.96 -6.90
C THR A 14 7.85 -6.65 -8.40
N GLY A 15 7.52 -5.42 -8.79
CA GLY A 15 7.43 -5.03 -10.19
C GLY A 15 6.09 -5.38 -10.86
N LYS A 16 5.03 -5.63 -10.09
CA LYS A 16 3.69 -5.99 -10.60
C LYS A 16 3.16 -5.00 -11.65
N THR A 17 3.27 -3.70 -11.39
CA THR A 17 2.77 -2.66 -12.31
C THR A 17 3.41 -2.78 -13.69
N ALA A 18 4.72 -3.00 -13.76
CA ALA A 18 5.39 -3.23 -15.04
C ALA A 18 4.99 -4.57 -15.65
N ALA A 19 4.81 -5.62 -14.82
CA ALA A 19 4.45 -6.95 -15.27
C ALA A 19 3.08 -7.02 -15.97
N PHE A 20 2.08 -6.25 -15.52
CA PHE A 20 0.81 -6.14 -16.24
C PHE A 20 0.76 -4.91 -17.16
N GLY A 21 1.43 -3.82 -16.81
CA GLY A 21 1.35 -2.56 -17.53
C GLY A 21 1.93 -2.64 -18.94
N LEU A 22 3.13 -3.21 -19.10
CA LEU A 22 3.74 -3.37 -20.43
C LEU A 22 2.86 -4.22 -21.35
N PRO A 23 2.42 -5.41 -20.95
CA PRO A 23 1.50 -6.20 -21.75
C PRO A 23 0.16 -5.51 -22.07
N VAL A 24 -0.39 -4.79 -21.12
CA VAL A 24 -1.62 -4.01 -21.33
C VAL A 24 -1.41 -2.96 -22.43
N LEU A 25 -0.33 -2.19 -22.33
CA LEU A 25 -0.01 -1.14 -23.30
C LEU A 25 0.21 -1.67 -24.72
N GLU A 26 0.81 -2.87 -24.88
CA GLU A 26 0.98 -3.51 -26.19
C GLU A 26 -0.34 -3.90 -26.87
N ARG A 27 -1.41 -4.11 -26.08
CA ARG A 27 -2.71 -4.57 -26.60
C ARG A 27 -3.74 -3.46 -26.77
N VAL A 28 -3.49 -2.30 -26.19
CA VAL A 28 -4.37 -1.13 -26.32
C VAL A 28 -4.17 -0.49 -27.68
N ASP A 29 -5.27 -0.29 -28.39
CA ASP A 29 -5.28 0.50 -29.63
C ASP A 29 -5.36 1.99 -29.30
N GLY A 30 -4.28 2.73 -29.47
CA GLY A 30 -4.22 4.17 -29.23
C GLY A 30 -5.10 5.00 -30.17
N SER A 31 -5.51 4.44 -31.32
CA SER A 31 -6.45 5.09 -32.26
C SER A 31 -7.91 4.98 -31.82
N ASN A 32 -8.25 3.94 -31.08
CA ASN A 32 -9.58 3.77 -30.50
C ASN A 32 -9.73 4.65 -29.25
N ARG A 33 -10.65 5.60 -29.31
CA ARG A 33 -10.90 6.62 -28.27
C ARG A 33 -11.91 6.17 -27.20
N HIS A 34 -12.04 4.88 -26.97
CA HIS A 34 -12.92 4.29 -25.96
C HIS A 34 -12.07 3.63 -24.86
N VAL A 35 -12.69 3.41 -23.70
CA VAL A 35 -12.06 2.68 -22.59
C VAL A 35 -11.91 1.21 -23.00
N GLN A 36 -10.68 0.73 -23.03
CA GLN A 36 -10.32 -0.65 -23.41
C GLN A 36 -9.80 -1.46 -22.23
N VAL A 37 -9.36 -0.79 -21.18
CA VAL A 37 -8.80 -1.43 -19.98
C VAL A 37 -9.36 -0.79 -18.73
N VAL A 38 -9.77 -1.62 -17.79
CA VAL A 38 -10.16 -1.22 -16.44
C VAL A 38 -9.20 -1.89 -15.44
N ILE A 39 -8.58 -1.08 -14.60
CA ILE A 39 -7.72 -1.53 -13.51
C ILE A 39 -8.37 -1.11 -12.20
N LEU A 40 -8.71 -2.05 -11.33
CA LEU A 40 -9.23 -1.79 -9.99
C LEU A 40 -8.10 -1.81 -8.98
N SER A 41 -8.08 -0.81 -8.12
CA SER A 41 -7.10 -0.63 -7.04
C SER A 41 -7.81 -0.30 -5.72
N PRO A 42 -7.33 -0.78 -4.55
CA PRO A 42 -8.02 -0.60 -3.28
C PRO A 42 -8.03 0.86 -2.79
N THR A 43 -7.00 1.63 -3.13
CA THR A 43 -6.80 2.98 -2.62
C THR A 43 -6.61 4.00 -3.73
N ARG A 44 -6.89 5.26 -3.40
CA ARG A 44 -6.73 6.42 -4.30
C ARG A 44 -5.27 6.57 -4.71
N GLU A 45 -4.39 6.45 -3.75
CA GLU A 45 -2.96 6.62 -3.90
C GLU A 45 -2.38 5.57 -4.86
N LEU A 46 -2.80 4.32 -4.72
CA LEU A 46 -2.38 3.27 -5.64
C LEU A 46 -2.95 3.50 -7.03
N ALA A 47 -4.21 3.91 -7.16
CA ALA A 47 -4.81 4.22 -8.46
C ALA A 47 -4.06 5.36 -9.18
N ILE A 48 -3.67 6.41 -8.47
CA ILE A 48 -2.88 7.51 -9.01
C ILE A 48 -1.50 7.00 -9.45
N GLN A 49 -0.82 6.26 -8.57
CA GLN A 49 0.52 5.73 -8.84
C GLN A 49 0.54 4.81 -10.07
N VAL A 50 -0.39 3.87 -10.14
CA VAL A 50 -0.49 2.95 -11.30
C VAL A 50 -0.76 3.73 -12.59
N ALA A 51 -1.65 4.73 -12.56
CA ALA A 51 -1.92 5.57 -13.74
C ALA A 51 -0.69 6.38 -14.16
N GLU A 52 0.06 6.94 -13.21
CA GLU A 52 1.30 7.68 -13.48
C GLU A 52 2.38 6.77 -14.08
N GLU A 53 2.56 5.57 -13.55
CA GLU A 53 3.52 4.58 -14.07
C GLU A 53 3.14 4.15 -15.49
N LEU A 54 1.85 3.88 -15.76
CA LEU A 54 1.36 3.55 -17.10
C LEU A 54 1.59 4.71 -18.09
N ASN A 55 1.29 5.94 -17.69
CA ASN A 55 1.53 7.11 -18.54
C ASN A 55 3.02 7.34 -18.82
N LYS A 56 3.91 7.05 -17.85
CA LYS A 56 5.36 7.08 -18.08
C LYS A 56 5.80 6.01 -19.09
N MET A 57 5.28 4.79 -18.98
CA MET A 57 5.57 3.72 -19.95
C MET A 57 5.00 4.04 -21.34
N ALA A 58 3.85 4.70 -21.40
CA ALA A 58 3.15 5.07 -22.63
C ALA A 58 3.60 6.40 -23.26
N GLN A 59 4.63 7.06 -22.74
CA GLN A 59 5.02 8.44 -23.09
C GLN A 59 5.28 8.70 -24.58
N TYR A 60 5.54 7.66 -25.36
CA TYR A 60 5.76 7.74 -26.81
C TYR A 60 4.59 7.16 -27.64
N THR A 61 3.43 7.03 -27.02
CA THR A 61 2.20 6.50 -27.65
C THR A 61 1.04 7.49 -27.45
N ASP A 62 -0.07 7.27 -28.15
CA ASP A 62 -1.32 8.04 -27.96
C ASP A 62 -2.23 7.44 -26.86
N ILE A 63 -1.69 6.57 -25.99
CA ILE A 63 -2.43 5.90 -24.93
C ILE A 63 -2.36 6.75 -23.65
N THR A 64 -3.52 6.92 -23.01
CA THR A 64 -3.64 7.65 -21.76
C THR A 64 -4.33 6.80 -20.70
N ALA A 65 -3.75 6.75 -19.51
CA ALA A 65 -4.35 6.16 -18.31
C ALA A 65 -4.88 7.27 -17.39
N LEU A 66 -6.16 7.19 -17.02
CA LEU A 66 -6.82 8.16 -16.14
C LEU A 66 -7.15 7.54 -14.79
N PRO A 67 -6.69 8.12 -13.66
CA PRO A 67 -7.08 7.68 -12.34
C PRO A 67 -8.48 8.21 -11.97
N ILE A 68 -9.35 7.32 -11.46
CA ILE A 68 -10.72 7.58 -11.04
C ILE A 68 -10.89 7.15 -9.58
N TYR A 69 -11.02 8.10 -8.65
CA TYR A 69 -11.04 7.82 -7.22
C TYR A 69 -11.92 8.80 -6.43
N GLY A 70 -12.36 8.39 -5.26
CA GLY A 70 -13.18 9.20 -4.38
C GLY A 70 -12.40 10.32 -3.69
N GLY A 71 -13.11 11.34 -3.15
CA GLY A 71 -12.52 12.49 -2.45
C GLY A 71 -12.00 13.61 -3.36
N GLN A 72 -12.02 13.41 -4.68
CA GLN A 72 -11.84 14.46 -5.67
C GLN A 72 -13.21 14.90 -6.19
N ASP A 73 -13.33 16.19 -6.60
CA ASP A 73 -14.52 16.68 -7.29
C ASP A 73 -14.76 15.86 -8.57
N ILE A 74 -15.92 15.23 -8.65
CA ILE A 74 -16.31 14.37 -9.77
C ILE A 74 -16.34 15.13 -11.11
N ASN A 75 -16.63 16.44 -11.08
CA ASN A 75 -16.64 17.26 -12.29
C ASN A 75 -15.26 17.39 -12.94
N ARG A 76 -14.17 17.28 -12.15
CA ARG A 76 -12.82 17.20 -12.70
C ARG A 76 -12.61 15.90 -13.47
N GLN A 77 -13.14 14.80 -12.93
CA GLN A 77 -13.08 13.49 -13.60
C GLN A 77 -13.93 13.47 -14.87
N PHE A 78 -15.13 14.05 -14.87
CA PHE A 78 -15.92 14.22 -16.10
C PHE A 78 -15.19 14.99 -17.18
N ARG A 79 -14.49 16.07 -16.82
CA ARG A 79 -13.68 16.84 -17.80
C ARG A 79 -12.49 16.03 -18.32
N ALA A 80 -11.85 15.22 -17.44
CA ALA A 80 -10.75 14.37 -17.85
C ALA A 80 -11.21 13.21 -18.74
N LEU A 81 -12.37 12.61 -18.48
CA LEU A 81 -12.98 11.57 -19.32
C LEU A 81 -13.31 12.05 -20.74
N LYS A 82 -13.61 13.34 -20.93
CA LYS A 82 -13.81 13.94 -22.27
C LYS A 82 -12.56 13.91 -23.16
N LYS A 83 -11.39 13.62 -22.58
CA LYS A 83 -10.15 13.41 -23.35
C LYS A 83 -10.03 11.99 -23.91
N ASN A 84 -11.04 11.16 -23.64
CA ASN A 84 -11.17 9.79 -24.14
C ASN A 84 -9.95 8.92 -23.80
N PRO A 85 -9.65 8.70 -22.49
CA PRO A 85 -8.58 7.80 -22.08
C PRO A 85 -8.93 6.35 -22.43
N GLN A 86 -7.95 5.58 -22.85
CA GLN A 86 -8.11 4.16 -23.16
C GLN A 86 -8.01 3.26 -21.92
N ILE A 87 -7.37 3.75 -20.87
CA ILE A 87 -7.17 3.01 -19.63
C ILE A 87 -7.78 3.79 -18.46
N ILE A 88 -8.61 3.13 -17.67
CA ILE A 88 -9.12 3.66 -16.41
C ILE A 88 -8.46 2.88 -15.26
N VAL A 89 -7.88 3.60 -14.31
CA VAL A 89 -7.37 3.03 -13.05
C VAL A 89 -8.26 3.57 -11.92
N ALA A 90 -9.04 2.71 -11.29
CA ALA A 90 -10.12 3.18 -10.44
C ALA A 90 -10.17 2.52 -9.06
N THR A 91 -10.64 3.27 -8.06
CA THR A 91 -11.16 2.67 -6.84
C THR A 91 -12.62 2.23 -7.07
N PRO A 92 -13.04 1.04 -6.56
CA PRO A 92 -14.34 0.46 -6.89
C PRO A 92 -15.51 1.41 -6.67
N GLY A 93 -15.64 2.01 -5.48
CA GLY A 93 -16.79 2.87 -5.16
C GLY A 93 -16.94 4.10 -6.09
N ARG A 94 -15.84 4.74 -6.51
CA ARG A 94 -15.93 5.88 -7.44
C ARG A 94 -16.23 5.41 -8.87
N LEU A 95 -15.73 4.25 -9.26
CA LEU A 95 -16.09 3.69 -10.57
C LEU A 95 -17.59 3.39 -10.65
N MET A 96 -18.18 2.86 -9.56
CA MET A 96 -19.61 2.67 -9.43
C MET A 96 -20.39 4.00 -9.63
N ASP A 97 -19.95 5.11 -9.01
CA ASP A 97 -20.55 6.43 -9.23
C ASP A 97 -20.56 6.83 -10.72
N HIS A 98 -19.49 6.56 -11.43
CA HIS A 98 -19.38 6.85 -12.87
C HIS A 98 -20.25 5.92 -13.72
N MET A 99 -20.37 4.64 -13.33
CA MET A 99 -21.26 3.67 -13.97
C MET A 99 -22.73 4.10 -13.84
N ASP A 100 -23.16 4.43 -12.61
CA ASP A 100 -24.53 4.85 -12.32
C ASP A 100 -24.94 6.13 -13.08
N ARG A 101 -23.96 6.98 -13.35
CA ARG A 101 -24.14 8.21 -14.15
C ARG A 101 -23.97 8.00 -15.66
N GLY A 102 -23.61 6.80 -16.11
CA GLY A 102 -23.35 6.52 -17.53
C GLY A 102 -22.18 7.30 -18.13
N SER A 103 -21.28 7.81 -17.32
CA SER A 103 -20.13 8.62 -17.75
C SER A 103 -18.93 7.81 -18.22
N ILE A 104 -18.91 6.52 -17.92
CA ILE A 104 -17.93 5.53 -18.42
C ILE A 104 -18.74 4.39 -19.05
N LYS A 105 -18.29 3.96 -20.23
CA LYS A 105 -18.87 2.84 -20.98
C LYS A 105 -17.82 1.74 -21.09
N PHE A 106 -18.26 0.48 -21.03
CA PHE A 106 -17.39 -0.69 -21.00
C PHE A 106 -17.48 -1.56 -22.27
N GLU A 107 -18.19 -1.10 -23.30
CA GLU A 107 -18.45 -1.89 -24.51
C GLU A 107 -17.18 -2.36 -25.22
N ASP A 108 -16.09 -1.56 -25.13
CA ASP A 108 -14.78 -1.86 -25.75
C ASP A 108 -13.75 -2.40 -24.75
N VAL A 109 -14.14 -2.68 -23.50
CA VAL A 109 -13.21 -3.21 -22.50
C VAL A 109 -12.82 -4.63 -22.87
N LYS A 110 -11.52 -4.88 -23.01
CA LYS A 110 -10.92 -6.17 -23.36
C LYS A 110 -9.99 -6.72 -22.28
N ILE A 111 -9.59 -5.89 -21.34
CA ILE A 111 -8.71 -6.30 -20.24
C ILE A 111 -9.22 -5.70 -18.94
N VAL A 112 -9.30 -6.53 -17.91
CA VAL A 112 -9.55 -6.12 -16.52
C VAL A 112 -8.39 -6.56 -15.66
N VAL A 113 -7.91 -5.65 -14.82
CA VAL A 113 -6.88 -5.94 -13.83
C VAL A 113 -7.44 -5.67 -12.45
N LEU A 114 -7.36 -6.66 -11.56
CA LEU A 114 -7.64 -6.51 -10.13
C LEU A 114 -6.30 -6.46 -9.40
N ASP A 115 -5.87 -5.27 -8.99
CA ASP A 115 -4.60 -5.10 -8.26
C ASP A 115 -4.85 -5.02 -6.75
N GLU A 116 -4.03 -5.74 -5.99
CA GLU A 116 -4.22 -5.91 -4.53
C GLU A 116 -5.65 -6.37 -4.19
N ALA A 117 -6.11 -7.44 -4.84
CA ALA A 117 -7.49 -7.91 -4.71
C ALA A 117 -7.86 -8.30 -3.27
N ASP A 118 -6.95 -8.91 -2.51
CA ASP A 118 -7.12 -9.20 -1.08
C ASP A 118 -7.38 -7.92 -0.25
N GLU A 119 -6.68 -6.84 -0.55
CA GLU A 119 -6.92 -5.56 0.13
C GLU A 119 -8.30 -4.97 -0.23
N MET A 120 -8.71 -5.04 -1.48
CA MET A 120 -10.07 -4.61 -1.87
C MET A 120 -11.15 -5.38 -1.12
N LEU A 121 -10.97 -6.69 -0.91
CA LEU A 121 -11.90 -7.49 -0.12
C LEU A 121 -11.88 -7.12 1.36
N ASN A 122 -10.70 -6.92 1.94
CA ASN A 122 -10.55 -6.48 3.34
C ASN A 122 -11.22 -5.12 3.58
N MET A 123 -11.29 -4.28 2.57
CA MET A 123 -12.00 -2.99 2.60
C MET A 123 -13.50 -3.08 2.33
N GLY A 124 -14.02 -4.27 2.06
CA GLY A 124 -15.45 -4.53 1.85
C GLY A 124 -15.96 -4.27 0.42
N PHE A 125 -15.07 -4.15 -0.57
CA PHE A 125 -15.44 -3.87 -1.97
C PHE A 125 -15.92 -5.08 -2.78
N VAL A 126 -16.23 -6.21 -2.12
CA VAL A 126 -16.65 -7.45 -2.81
C VAL A 126 -17.85 -7.20 -3.73
N ASP A 127 -18.91 -6.57 -3.21
CA ASP A 127 -20.14 -6.31 -3.96
C ASP A 127 -19.90 -5.31 -5.11
N ASP A 128 -19.07 -4.31 -4.89
CA ASP A 128 -18.72 -3.33 -5.92
C ASP A 128 -17.94 -3.99 -7.06
N ILE A 129 -16.95 -4.84 -6.74
CA ILE A 129 -16.19 -5.59 -7.73
C ILE A 129 -17.10 -6.50 -8.54
N ASN A 130 -18.00 -7.24 -7.88
CA ASN A 130 -18.98 -8.11 -8.57
C ASN A 130 -19.86 -7.33 -9.54
N LYS A 131 -20.36 -6.16 -9.15
CA LYS A 131 -21.17 -5.29 -10.03
C LYS A 131 -20.36 -4.76 -11.21
N ILE A 132 -19.11 -4.32 -10.98
CA ILE A 132 -18.24 -3.82 -12.02
C ILE A 132 -17.93 -4.92 -13.05
N LEU A 133 -17.49 -6.09 -12.58
CA LEU A 133 -17.18 -7.22 -13.45
C LEU A 133 -18.41 -7.72 -14.23
N GLY A 134 -19.57 -7.74 -13.59
CA GLY A 134 -20.83 -8.10 -14.25
C GLY A 134 -21.32 -7.10 -15.31
N ALA A 135 -20.80 -5.88 -15.33
CA ALA A 135 -21.13 -4.87 -16.33
C ALA A 135 -20.15 -4.83 -17.52
N ILE A 136 -19.03 -5.53 -17.42
CA ILE A 136 -18.02 -5.63 -18.49
C ILE A 136 -18.42 -6.78 -19.44
N PRO A 137 -18.25 -6.63 -20.77
CA PRO A 137 -18.53 -7.71 -21.72
C PRO A 137 -17.76 -9.00 -21.38
N GLU A 138 -18.37 -10.15 -21.58
CA GLU A 138 -17.75 -11.46 -21.24
C GLU A 138 -16.44 -11.75 -22.01
N ASP A 139 -16.30 -11.22 -23.23
CA ASP A 139 -15.09 -11.37 -24.04
C ASP A 139 -14.00 -10.40 -23.60
N HIS A 140 -13.44 -10.62 -22.41
CA HIS A 140 -12.29 -9.89 -21.88
C HIS A 140 -11.31 -10.81 -21.18
N GLN A 141 -10.08 -10.37 -21.03
CA GLN A 141 -9.06 -11.03 -20.22
C GLN A 141 -9.08 -10.45 -18.81
N THR A 142 -9.07 -11.32 -17.78
CA THR A 142 -8.94 -10.90 -16.38
C THR A 142 -7.56 -11.24 -15.83
N LEU A 143 -6.89 -10.24 -15.27
CA LEU A 143 -5.62 -10.38 -14.55
C LEU A 143 -5.85 -10.06 -13.07
N LEU A 144 -5.73 -11.05 -12.21
CA LEU A 144 -5.92 -10.90 -10.76
C LEU A 144 -4.56 -10.95 -10.06
N PHE A 145 -4.22 -9.86 -9.37
CA PHE A 145 -3.03 -9.77 -8.53
C PHE A 145 -3.41 -9.66 -7.06
N SER A 146 -2.80 -10.51 -6.24
CA SER A 146 -3.05 -10.57 -4.80
C SER A 146 -1.81 -11.06 -4.07
N ALA A 147 -1.56 -10.57 -2.87
CA ALA A 147 -0.49 -11.10 -2.02
C ALA A 147 -0.93 -12.42 -1.38
N THR A 148 -2.20 -12.51 -0.99
CA THR A 148 -2.80 -13.67 -0.33
C THR A 148 -3.96 -14.23 -1.15
N MET A 149 -4.33 -15.48 -0.89
CA MET A 149 -5.44 -16.17 -1.56
C MET A 149 -6.46 -16.72 -0.55
N PRO A 150 -7.13 -15.83 0.22
CA PRO A 150 -8.22 -16.25 1.10
C PRO A 150 -9.39 -16.83 0.31
N LYS A 151 -10.33 -17.47 1.01
CA LYS A 151 -11.47 -18.15 0.37
C LYS A 151 -12.24 -17.21 -0.57
N ALA A 152 -12.50 -15.97 -0.16
CA ALA A 152 -13.25 -15.02 -0.96
C ALA A 152 -12.54 -14.62 -2.27
N ILE A 153 -11.19 -14.54 -2.29
CA ILE A 153 -10.43 -14.33 -3.54
C ILE A 153 -10.52 -15.54 -4.45
N ARG A 154 -10.48 -16.76 -3.90
CA ARG A 154 -10.65 -17.97 -4.70
C ARG A 154 -12.04 -18.03 -5.34
N GLU A 155 -13.09 -17.72 -4.57
CA GLU A 155 -14.47 -17.67 -5.06
C GLU A 155 -14.63 -16.60 -6.16
N LEU A 156 -14.02 -15.42 -5.99
CA LEU A 156 -14.00 -14.37 -7.02
C LEU A 156 -13.31 -14.88 -8.31
N ALA A 157 -12.15 -15.52 -8.15
CA ALA A 157 -11.42 -16.06 -9.28
C ALA A 157 -12.19 -17.18 -10.00
N GLU A 158 -12.82 -18.09 -9.27
CA GLU A 158 -13.66 -19.17 -9.84
C GLU A 158 -14.88 -18.62 -10.58
N THR A 159 -15.41 -17.46 -10.14
CA THR A 159 -16.60 -16.87 -10.76
C THR A 159 -16.27 -16.13 -12.07
N TYR A 160 -15.15 -15.39 -12.11
CA TYR A 160 -14.87 -14.45 -13.20
C TYR A 160 -13.70 -14.80 -14.09
N LEU A 161 -12.84 -15.77 -13.71
CA LEU A 161 -11.69 -16.16 -14.51
C LEU A 161 -11.94 -17.50 -15.19
N THR A 162 -11.55 -17.60 -16.46
CA THR A 162 -11.65 -18.81 -17.26
C THR A 162 -10.30 -19.50 -17.38
N GLU A 163 -10.14 -20.68 -16.78
CA GLU A 163 -8.91 -21.46 -16.79
C GLU A 163 -7.63 -20.64 -16.55
N PRO A 164 -7.56 -19.87 -15.43
CA PRO A 164 -6.49 -18.92 -15.23
C PRO A 164 -5.14 -19.61 -15.05
N THR A 165 -4.10 -19.01 -15.63
CA THR A 165 -2.72 -19.40 -15.34
C THR A 165 -2.32 -18.85 -13.99
N LEU A 166 -1.94 -19.73 -13.05
CA LEU A 166 -1.48 -19.32 -11.73
C LEU A 166 0.04 -19.12 -11.73
N ILE A 167 0.46 -17.89 -11.50
CA ILE A 167 1.87 -17.52 -11.31
C ILE A 167 2.07 -17.15 -9.85
N ARG A 168 2.89 -17.92 -9.15
CA ARG A 168 3.27 -17.62 -7.76
C ARG A 168 4.71 -17.15 -7.75
N MET A 169 4.89 -15.88 -7.37
CA MET A 169 6.21 -15.41 -6.98
C MET A 169 6.53 -16.00 -5.60
N LYS A 170 7.65 -16.70 -5.48
CA LYS A 170 8.13 -17.05 -4.14
C LYS A 170 8.26 -15.76 -3.35
N PRO A 171 7.73 -15.68 -2.11
CA PRO A 171 8.02 -14.54 -1.27
C PRO A 171 9.52 -14.33 -1.34
N THR A 172 9.95 -13.13 -1.69
CA THR A 172 11.38 -12.85 -1.75
C THR A 172 11.87 -12.89 -0.31
N GLN A 173 12.28 -14.07 0.16
CA GLN A 173 12.89 -14.27 1.48
C GLN A 173 14.02 -13.26 1.70
N VAL A 174 14.67 -12.87 0.60
CA VAL A 174 15.77 -11.92 0.57
C VAL A 174 15.42 -10.56 1.20
N THR A 175 14.17 -10.06 1.03
CA THR A 175 13.78 -8.76 1.61
C THR A 175 13.61 -8.82 3.12
N MET A 176 13.02 -9.89 3.64
CA MET A 176 12.81 -10.04 5.08
C MET A 176 14.10 -10.45 5.81
N ASP A 177 15.05 -11.09 5.12
CA ASP A 177 16.36 -11.45 5.68
C ASP A 177 17.28 -10.22 5.82
N LEU A 178 17.00 -9.15 5.10
CA LEU A 178 17.70 -7.87 5.23
C LEU A 178 17.11 -6.97 6.33
N ILE A 179 16.03 -7.40 6.99
CA ILE A 179 15.36 -6.61 8.03
C ILE A 179 15.68 -7.22 9.39
N GLU A 180 16.40 -6.47 10.21
CA GLU A 180 16.57 -6.79 11.62
C GLU A 180 15.28 -6.46 12.38
N GLN A 181 14.72 -7.45 13.08
CA GLN A 181 13.43 -7.32 13.74
C GLN A 181 13.58 -7.51 15.25
N TYR A 182 13.10 -6.50 15.97
CA TYR A 182 13.19 -6.46 17.43
C TYR A 182 11.84 -6.12 18.06
N TYR A 183 11.63 -6.61 19.29
CA TYR A 183 10.56 -6.08 20.11
C TYR A 183 11.10 -5.57 21.45
N ILE A 184 10.42 -4.57 21.97
CA ILE A 184 10.72 -3.96 23.26
C ILE A 184 9.46 -4.08 24.12
N GLU A 185 9.58 -4.78 25.24
CA GLU A 185 8.53 -4.86 26.23
C GLU A 185 8.50 -3.56 27.02
N VAL A 186 7.36 -2.87 27.02
CA VAL A 186 7.23 -1.51 27.56
C VAL A 186 5.81 -1.25 28.05
N GLN A 187 5.66 -0.46 29.11
CA GLN A 187 4.34 0.03 29.53
C GLN A 187 3.83 1.07 28.54
N ASP A 188 2.51 1.11 28.28
CA ASP A 188 1.92 2.03 27.28
C ASP A 188 2.34 3.49 27.49
N ARG A 189 2.36 3.97 28.75
CA ARG A 189 2.79 5.32 29.14
C ARG A 189 4.27 5.65 28.84
N GLN A 190 5.10 4.64 28.64
CA GLN A 190 6.54 4.79 28.42
C GLN A 190 6.92 4.70 26.93
N LYS A 191 6.00 4.25 26.07
CA LYS A 191 6.26 4.04 24.63
C LYS A 191 6.86 5.26 23.96
N PHE A 192 6.33 6.44 24.24
CA PHE A 192 6.79 7.67 23.59
C PHE A 192 8.22 8.04 24.01
N ASP A 193 8.54 7.92 25.27
CA ASP A 193 9.88 8.19 25.76
C ASP A 193 10.91 7.18 25.21
N VAL A 194 10.56 5.91 25.15
CA VAL A 194 11.42 4.87 24.53
C VAL A 194 11.59 5.14 23.02
N LEU A 195 10.54 5.55 22.32
CA LEU A 195 10.60 5.92 20.92
C LEU A 195 11.61 7.05 20.67
N CYS A 196 11.54 8.12 21.47
CA CYS A 196 12.47 9.24 21.35
C CYS A 196 13.92 8.82 21.63
N ARG A 197 14.16 7.98 22.64
CA ARG A 197 15.51 7.44 22.93
C ARG A 197 16.04 6.59 21.78
N LEU A 198 15.20 5.82 21.10
CA LEU A 198 15.58 5.09 19.90
C LEU A 198 15.99 6.05 18.76
N PHE A 199 15.21 7.11 18.52
CA PHE A 199 15.54 8.10 17.52
C PHE A 199 16.86 8.81 17.81
N ASP A 200 17.04 9.24 19.06
CA ASP A 200 18.27 9.92 19.49
C ASP A 200 19.52 9.02 19.38
N LEU A 201 19.34 7.70 19.50
CA LEU A 201 20.43 6.73 19.41
C LEU A 201 20.71 6.26 17.98
N GLN A 202 19.69 6.12 17.16
CA GLN A 202 19.76 5.49 15.84
C GLN A 202 19.82 6.51 14.70
N ALA A 203 19.32 7.74 14.93
CA ALA A 203 19.23 8.81 13.94
C ALA A 203 18.71 8.31 12.56
N PRO A 204 17.49 7.75 12.49
CA PRO A 204 16.97 7.17 11.27
C PRO A 204 16.88 8.22 10.14
N GLU A 205 17.35 7.88 8.93
CA GLU A 205 17.23 8.78 7.78
C GLU A 205 15.76 9.05 7.43
N LEU A 206 14.97 7.98 7.33
CA LEU A 206 13.54 8.03 7.13
C LEU A 206 12.88 6.95 8.00
N ALA A 207 11.86 7.31 8.74
CA ALA A 207 11.14 6.40 9.62
C ALA A 207 9.63 6.44 9.40
N ILE A 208 8.99 5.28 9.51
CA ILE A 208 7.54 5.20 9.61
C ILE A 208 7.13 4.61 10.96
N ILE A 209 6.17 5.26 11.61
CA ILE A 209 5.60 4.84 12.88
C ILE A 209 4.16 4.39 12.66
N PHE A 210 3.86 3.17 13.01
CA PHE A 210 2.50 2.64 12.92
C PHE A 210 1.78 2.69 14.28
N THR A 211 0.59 3.29 14.26
CA THR A 211 -0.32 3.34 15.41
C THR A 211 -1.66 2.71 15.07
N ARG A 212 -2.41 2.30 16.09
CA ARG A 212 -3.68 1.60 15.92
C ARG A 212 -4.83 2.51 15.51
N THR A 213 -4.83 3.77 15.95
CA THR A 213 -5.96 4.68 15.77
C THR A 213 -5.54 6.04 15.23
N LYS A 214 -6.45 6.72 14.52
CA LYS A 214 -6.28 8.09 14.02
C LYS A 214 -5.88 9.07 15.13
N ARG A 215 -6.57 9.00 16.27
CA ARG A 215 -6.28 9.83 17.44
C ARG A 215 -4.84 9.62 17.93
N ARG A 216 -4.36 8.37 17.95
CA ARG A 216 -2.98 8.05 18.34
C ARG A 216 -1.96 8.61 17.35
N VAL A 217 -2.31 8.64 16.04
CA VAL A 217 -1.49 9.32 15.02
C VAL A 217 -1.31 10.77 15.40
N ASP A 218 -2.40 11.49 15.70
CA ASP A 218 -2.34 12.91 16.06
C ASP A 218 -1.54 13.15 17.34
N GLU A 219 -1.82 12.36 18.39
CA GLU A 219 -1.13 12.46 19.70
C GLU A 219 0.39 12.26 19.55
N VAL A 220 0.82 11.22 18.84
CA VAL A 220 2.24 10.91 18.64
C VAL A 220 2.91 11.96 17.74
N THR A 221 2.25 12.38 16.67
CA THR A 221 2.77 13.41 15.75
C THR A 221 2.99 14.74 16.47
N GLU A 222 2.01 15.21 17.21
CA GLU A 222 2.12 16.45 17.97
C GLU A 222 3.21 16.39 19.05
N ALA A 223 3.33 15.24 19.73
CA ALA A 223 4.37 15.04 20.74
C ALA A 223 5.78 15.06 20.11
N LEU A 224 5.95 14.45 18.92
CA LEU A 224 7.20 14.47 18.17
C LEU A 224 7.57 15.90 17.73
N LYS A 225 6.61 16.64 17.16
CA LYS A 225 6.81 18.04 16.75
C LYS A 225 7.22 18.93 17.94
N LYS A 226 6.59 18.76 19.09
CA LYS A 226 6.96 19.49 20.31
C LYS A 226 8.39 19.21 20.80
N ARG A 227 8.92 18.05 20.47
CA ARG A 227 10.32 17.69 20.73
C ARG A 227 11.30 18.09 19.62
N GLY A 228 10.81 18.74 18.55
CA GLY A 228 11.63 19.25 17.47
C GLY A 228 11.86 18.26 16.32
N TYR A 229 11.22 17.09 16.32
CA TYR A 229 11.31 16.16 15.19
C TYR A 229 10.48 16.62 13.99
N MET A 230 11.01 16.42 12.80
CA MET A 230 10.32 16.70 11.53
C MET A 230 9.33 15.57 11.21
N ALA A 231 8.17 15.60 11.85
CA ALA A 231 7.16 14.55 11.76
C ALA A 231 5.84 15.06 11.21
N GLU A 232 5.15 14.23 10.41
CA GLU A 232 3.76 14.45 9.99
C GLU A 232 2.93 13.17 10.17
N GLY A 233 1.63 13.36 10.47
CA GLY A 233 0.68 12.27 10.62
C GLY A 233 -0.14 12.07 9.35
N ILE A 234 -0.53 10.82 9.07
CA ILE A 234 -1.45 10.49 8.00
C ILE A 234 -2.52 9.48 8.46
N HIS A 235 -3.79 9.85 8.30
CA HIS A 235 -4.93 9.00 8.62
C HIS A 235 -6.15 9.38 7.77
N GLY A 236 -7.22 8.57 7.84
CA GLY A 236 -8.37 8.67 6.95
C GLY A 236 -9.19 9.96 7.05
N ASP A 237 -9.08 10.73 8.14
CA ASP A 237 -9.84 11.98 8.31
C ASP A 237 -9.17 13.21 7.69
N LEU A 238 -7.92 13.06 7.22
CA LEU A 238 -7.23 14.13 6.49
C LEU A 238 -7.85 14.33 5.11
N SER A 239 -7.91 15.60 4.68
CA SER A 239 -8.27 15.92 3.30
C SER A 239 -7.24 15.32 2.32
N GLN A 240 -7.67 15.00 1.09
CA GLN A 240 -6.76 14.46 0.08
C GLN A 240 -5.58 15.38 -0.19
N GLN A 241 -5.81 16.69 -0.27
CA GLN A 241 -4.74 17.68 -0.47
C GLN A 241 -3.68 17.63 0.65
N LYS A 242 -4.12 17.46 1.91
CA LYS A 242 -3.18 17.35 3.03
C LYS A 242 -2.41 16.03 2.96
N ARG A 243 -3.06 14.91 2.63
CA ARG A 243 -2.40 13.61 2.43
C ARG A 243 -1.34 13.67 1.35
N ASP A 244 -1.69 14.20 0.18
CA ASP A 244 -0.76 14.36 -0.95
C ASP A 244 0.44 15.24 -0.58
N SER A 245 0.19 16.31 0.18
CA SER A 245 1.24 17.20 0.69
C SER A 245 2.19 16.48 1.64
N VAL A 246 1.67 15.70 2.61
CA VAL A 246 2.47 14.95 3.57
C VAL A 246 3.33 13.89 2.87
N ILE A 247 2.74 13.13 1.94
CA ILE A 247 3.47 12.10 1.18
C ILE A 247 4.59 12.72 0.36
N ARG A 248 4.32 13.85 -0.31
CA ARG A 248 5.35 14.56 -1.07
C ARG A 248 6.49 15.03 -0.18
N GLN A 249 6.18 15.67 0.96
CA GLN A 249 7.19 16.13 1.92
C GLN A 249 8.06 14.97 2.43
N PHE A 250 7.45 13.80 2.68
CA PHE A 250 8.18 12.61 3.11
C PHE A 250 9.10 12.08 2.01
N ARG A 251 8.63 12.02 0.76
CA ARG A 251 9.45 11.59 -0.39
C ARG A 251 10.60 12.54 -0.70
N GLU A 252 10.39 13.83 -0.50
CA GLU A 252 11.40 14.88 -0.70
C GLU A 252 12.37 15.00 0.49
N GLY A 253 12.15 14.24 1.59
CA GLY A 253 12.98 14.31 2.79
C GLY A 253 12.82 15.62 3.57
N THR A 254 11.73 16.38 3.34
CA THR A 254 11.41 17.58 4.11
C THR A 254 10.90 17.22 5.52
N ILE A 255 10.33 16.04 5.67
CA ILE A 255 10.02 15.39 6.94
C ILE A 255 10.69 14.03 6.97
N ASP A 256 11.22 13.66 8.15
CA ASP A 256 11.97 12.42 8.34
C ASP A 256 11.10 11.31 8.92
N ILE A 257 9.97 11.67 9.55
CA ILE A 257 9.11 10.76 10.30
C ILE A 257 7.67 10.88 9.81
N LEU A 258 7.13 9.74 9.39
CA LEU A 258 5.71 9.61 9.07
C LEU A 258 5.00 8.77 10.13
N VAL A 259 3.93 9.29 10.73
CA VAL A 259 3.08 8.55 11.66
C VAL A 259 1.79 8.16 10.95
N ALA A 260 1.44 6.87 10.91
CA ALA A 260 0.32 6.38 10.12
C ALA A 260 -0.49 5.28 10.82
N THR A 261 -1.76 5.14 10.42
CA THR A 261 -2.52 3.91 10.63
C THR A 261 -2.28 2.93 9.48
N ASP A 262 -2.54 1.62 9.68
CA ASP A 262 -2.44 0.62 8.61
C ASP A 262 -3.26 1.01 7.38
N VAL A 263 -4.52 1.42 7.59
CA VAL A 263 -5.44 1.80 6.51
C VAL A 263 -4.90 2.98 5.70
N ALA A 264 -4.32 3.98 6.37
CA ALA A 264 -3.80 5.16 5.70
C ALA A 264 -2.48 4.90 4.96
N ALA A 265 -1.67 3.96 5.46
CA ALA A 265 -0.40 3.58 4.84
C ALA A 265 -0.56 2.59 3.68
N ARG A 266 -1.71 1.92 3.57
CA ARG A 266 -2.01 1.02 2.44
C ARG A 266 -2.08 1.80 1.14
N GLY A 267 -1.53 1.23 0.08
CA GLY A 267 -1.48 1.86 -1.24
C GLY A 267 -0.57 3.08 -1.35
N LEU A 268 0.05 3.52 -0.25
CA LEU A 268 1.09 4.54 -0.31
C LEU A 268 2.41 3.91 -0.77
N ASP A 269 3.00 4.49 -1.79
CA ASP A 269 4.40 4.17 -2.15
C ASP A 269 5.34 4.81 -1.13
N ILE A 270 5.33 4.22 0.06
CA ILE A 270 6.26 4.50 1.15
C ILE A 270 7.11 3.25 1.30
N SER A 271 8.22 3.24 0.61
CA SER A 271 9.16 2.13 0.63
C SER A 271 10.58 2.65 0.74
N GLY A 272 11.48 1.80 1.25
CA GLY A 272 12.88 2.16 1.41
C GLY A 272 13.15 3.05 2.62
N VAL A 273 12.24 3.10 3.60
CA VAL A 273 12.53 3.72 4.90
C VAL A 273 13.63 2.92 5.60
N SER A 274 14.48 3.60 6.36
CA SER A 274 15.54 2.93 7.12
C SER A 274 14.96 2.17 8.32
N HIS A 275 13.92 2.72 8.95
CA HIS A 275 13.33 2.17 10.17
C HIS A 275 11.80 2.11 10.13
N VAL A 276 11.26 1.03 10.68
CA VAL A 276 9.84 0.86 10.96
C VAL A 276 9.63 0.73 12.46
N TYR A 277 8.73 1.52 13.04
CA TYR A 277 8.36 1.43 14.44
C TYR A 277 6.88 1.06 14.55
N ASN A 278 6.60 -0.15 15.03
CA ASN A 278 5.25 -0.53 15.43
C ASN A 278 5.00 0.01 16.85
N TYR A 279 4.53 1.25 16.95
CA TYR A 279 4.20 1.89 18.21
C TYR A 279 3.08 1.14 18.95
N ASP A 280 2.13 0.62 18.18
CA ASP A 280 1.15 -0.35 18.62
C ASP A 280 1.32 -1.65 17.85
N LEU A 281 1.25 -2.78 18.57
CA LEU A 281 1.32 -4.11 17.98
C LEU A 281 0.18 -4.27 16.95
N PRO A 282 0.47 -4.72 15.71
CA PRO A 282 -0.57 -4.99 14.71
C PRO A 282 -1.49 -6.11 15.17
N GLN A 283 -2.75 -6.10 14.73
CA GLN A 283 -3.76 -7.07 15.15
C GLN A 283 -3.59 -8.46 14.51
N ASP A 284 -2.94 -8.51 13.37
CA ASP A 284 -2.76 -9.73 12.58
C ASP A 284 -1.35 -9.82 11.97
N PRO A 285 -0.89 -11.06 11.65
CA PRO A 285 0.45 -11.30 11.10
C PRO A 285 0.68 -10.70 9.72
N GLU A 286 -0.37 -10.55 8.93
CA GLU A 286 -0.29 -9.97 7.60
C GLU A 286 0.03 -8.47 7.71
N SER A 287 -0.70 -7.74 8.55
CA SER A 287 -0.41 -6.35 8.88
C SER A 287 1.02 -6.17 9.40
N TYR A 288 1.51 -7.08 10.24
CA TYR A 288 2.89 -7.06 10.70
C TYR A 288 3.88 -7.12 9.52
N THR A 289 3.69 -8.09 8.64
CA THR A 289 4.54 -8.29 7.46
C THR A 289 4.51 -7.08 6.51
N HIS A 290 3.32 -6.51 6.29
CA HIS A 290 3.14 -5.33 5.44
C HIS A 290 3.80 -4.07 6.02
N ARG A 291 3.74 -3.90 7.36
CA ARG A 291 4.42 -2.78 8.03
C ARG A 291 5.94 -2.91 7.94
N VAL A 292 6.46 -4.05 8.34
CA VAL A 292 7.90 -4.33 8.36
C VAL A 292 8.49 -4.28 6.94
N GLY A 293 7.75 -4.76 5.95
CA GLY A 293 8.15 -4.70 4.54
C GLY A 293 8.21 -3.29 3.92
N ARG A 294 8.03 -2.21 4.69
CA ARG A 294 8.31 -0.84 4.23
C ARG A 294 9.81 -0.53 4.26
N THR A 295 10.60 -1.28 5.01
CA THR A 295 12.06 -1.23 5.03
C THR A 295 12.69 -2.44 4.35
N GLY A 296 14.00 -2.51 4.27
CA GLY A 296 14.74 -3.65 3.70
C GLY A 296 14.54 -3.87 2.21
N ARG A 297 14.30 -2.82 1.43
CA ARG A 297 14.05 -2.89 -0.02
C ARG A 297 15.26 -2.46 -0.84
N ALA A 298 15.29 -2.91 -2.10
CA ALA A 298 16.34 -2.60 -3.07
C ALA A 298 17.76 -2.98 -2.59
N GLY A 299 17.88 -4.06 -1.79
CA GLY A 299 19.16 -4.54 -1.29
C GLY A 299 19.72 -3.75 -0.10
N LYS A 300 18.99 -2.76 0.44
CA LYS A 300 19.36 -2.04 1.64
C LYS A 300 18.87 -2.78 2.89
N ALA A 301 19.70 -2.82 3.93
CA ALA A 301 19.31 -3.31 5.25
C ALA A 301 18.29 -2.35 5.89
N GLY A 302 17.45 -2.87 6.76
CA GLY A 302 16.49 -2.08 7.51
C GLY A 302 16.25 -2.63 8.91
N GLU A 303 15.69 -1.82 9.78
CA GLU A 303 15.36 -2.20 11.14
C GLU A 303 13.89 -2.01 11.43
N ALA A 304 13.31 -2.95 12.18
CA ALA A 304 11.94 -2.88 12.65
C ALA A 304 11.85 -3.09 14.16
N TYR A 305 11.24 -2.16 14.84
CA TYR A 305 11.04 -2.19 16.29
C TYR A 305 9.55 -2.28 16.60
N THR A 306 9.17 -3.21 17.45
CA THR A 306 7.79 -3.41 17.87
C THR A 306 7.65 -3.20 19.37
N PHE A 307 6.84 -2.25 19.80
CA PHE A 307 6.52 -2.05 21.20
C PHE A 307 5.40 -2.99 21.62
N VAL A 308 5.63 -3.72 22.69
CA VAL A 308 4.72 -4.73 23.20
C VAL A 308 4.47 -4.46 24.69
N ILE A 309 3.22 -4.26 25.06
CA ILE A 309 2.85 -4.20 26.47
C ILE A 309 2.72 -5.63 27.03
N PRO A 310 2.93 -5.86 28.35
CA PRO A 310 2.98 -7.21 28.90
C PRO A 310 1.80 -8.11 28.53
N ARG A 311 0.59 -7.57 28.47
CA ARG A 311 -0.62 -8.33 28.08
C ARG A 311 -0.68 -8.72 26.61
N GLU A 312 0.17 -8.17 25.75
CA GLU A 312 0.20 -8.44 24.29
C GLU A 312 1.29 -9.46 23.90
N ILE A 313 2.08 -9.97 24.84
CA ILE A 313 3.17 -10.92 24.58
C ILE A 313 2.67 -12.19 23.88
N GLU A 314 1.55 -12.74 24.32
CA GLU A 314 0.94 -13.91 23.68
C GLU A 314 0.57 -13.63 22.21
N HIS A 315 0.11 -12.42 21.92
CA HIS A 315 -0.23 -11.99 20.57
C HIS A 315 1.03 -11.87 19.69
N LEU A 316 2.12 -11.31 20.22
CA LEU A 316 3.41 -11.28 19.54
C LEU A 316 3.88 -12.69 19.18
N HIS A 317 3.81 -13.64 20.13
CA HIS A 317 4.18 -15.04 19.87
C HIS A 317 3.28 -15.71 18.83
N ALA A 318 2.00 -15.32 18.73
CA ALA A 318 1.12 -15.78 17.66
C ALA A 318 1.59 -15.26 16.29
N ILE A 319 2.01 -14.00 16.20
CA ILE A 319 2.60 -13.41 14.98
C ILE A 319 3.88 -14.17 14.60
N GLU A 320 4.79 -14.44 15.54
CA GLU A 320 6.02 -15.21 15.29
C GLU A 320 5.73 -16.61 14.73
N ARG A 321 4.75 -17.32 15.30
CA ARG A 321 4.37 -18.68 14.83
C ARG A 321 3.85 -18.65 13.41
N LEU A 322 3.02 -17.67 13.05
CA LEU A 322 2.40 -17.58 11.74
C LEU A 322 3.34 -17.04 10.66
N THR A 323 4.21 -16.11 11.02
CA THR A 323 5.26 -15.61 10.12
C THR A 323 6.46 -16.54 10.02
N LYS A 324 6.55 -17.57 10.90
CA LYS A 324 7.69 -18.48 11.05
C LYS A 324 9.01 -17.76 11.28
N ARG A 325 8.97 -16.61 11.96
CA ARG A 325 10.13 -15.79 12.29
C ARG A 325 10.13 -15.44 13.76
N LYS A 326 11.30 -15.49 14.35
CA LYS A 326 11.52 -14.99 15.70
C LYS A 326 11.87 -13.50 15.66
N ILE A 327 11.25 -12.74 16.54
CA ILE A 327 11.52 -11.32 16.73
C ILE A 327 12.38 -11.22 18.00
N ALA A 328 13.60 -10.72 17.87
CA ALA A 328 14.52 -10.70 19.00
C ALA A 328 14.08 -9.67 20.06
N LYS A 329 14.13 -10.06 21.34
CA LYS A 329 13.87 -9.13 22.44
C LYS A 329 15.04 -8.17 22.60
N ARG A 330 14.78 -6.87 22.62
CA ARG A 330 15.73 -5.83 23.05
C ARG A 330 15.20 -5.10 24.28
N ARG A 331 16.11 -4.63 25.12
CA ARG A 331 15.74 -3.69 26.20
C ARG A 331 15.57 -2.28 25.66
N ALA A 332 14.74 -1.49 26.32
CA ALA A 332 14.64 -0.08 26.02
C ALA A 332 15.99 0.61 26.30
N PRO A 333 16.47 1.52 25.41
CA PRO A 333 17.70 2.26 25.65
C PRO A 333 17.61 3.07 26.96
N SER A 334 18.68 3.07 27.73
CA SER A 334 18.79 3.93 28.91
C SER A 334 19.15 5.37 28.51
N LEU A 335 18.90 6.33 29.39
CA LEU A 335 19.34 7.72 29.18
C LEU A 335 20.87 7.83 29.07
N GLY A 336 21.62 6.99 29.80
CA GLY A 336 23.08 6.96 29.72
C GLY A 336 23.58 6.57 28.33
N GLU A 337 22.99 5.55 27.72
CA GLU A 337 23.35 5.12 26.35
C GLU A 337 23.07 6.20 25.31
N VAL A 338 21.97 6.95 25.45
CA VAL A 338 21.66 8.07 24.57
C VAL A 338 22.70 9.19 24.69
N LEU A 339 23.06 9.56 25.92
CA LEU A 339 24.07 10.61 26.16
C LEU A 339 25.46 10.20 25.64
N GLU A 340 25.86 8.94 25.82
CA GLU A 340 27.12 8.41 25.27
C GLU A 340 27.10 8.36 23.73
N GLY A 341 25.96 8.03 23.12
CA GLY A 341 25.78 8.04 21.67
C GLY A 341 25.92 9.43 21.07
N GLN A 342 25.31 10.44 21.69
CA GLN A 342 25.40 11.85 21.24
C GLN A 342 26.83 12.45 21.37
N GLN A 343 27.68 11.90 22.23
CA GLN A 343 29.07 12.35 22.35
C GLN A 343 30.02 11.77 21.29
N ARG A 344 29.55 10.78 20.52
CA ARG A 344 30.31 10.10 19.46
C ARG A 344 30.05 10.62 18.05
N ILE A 345 29.05 11.50 17.89
CA ILE A 345 28.71 12.21 16.66
C ILE A 345 29.32 13.62 16.72
#